data_16a95077535f0532ffb7e2115e845a38
#
_entry.id   16a95077535f0532ffb7e2115e845a38
#
_cell.length_a   1.000
_cell.length_b   1.000
_cell.length_c   1.000
_cell.angle_alpha   90.00
_cell.angle_beta   90.00
_cell.angle_gamma   90.00
#
_symmetry.space_group_name_H-M   'P 1'
#
loop_
_entity.id
_entity.type
_entity.pdbx_description
1 polymer ?
#
loop_
_entity_poly.entity_id
_entity_poly.type
_entity_poly.pdbx_seq_one_letter_code
_entity_poly.pdbx_strand_id
1 'polypeptide(L)'
;MFAAAKKIDNLVAIVDQNGLQAMGAVADRMNSNPLPEKWQAFGWHVVEINGHKVEEIVEALDEAETIKGRPTVIIAHTVKGKGFSFAENNVAFHNGAMTQAQYELGLKEADAALAKFQPVQATEAR
;
A
#
# COMPACT_ATOMS: atom_id res chain seq x y z
N MET A 1 19.93 5.02 -0.95
CA MET A 1 21.39 4.92 -0.74
C MET A 1 21.82 5.48 0.61
N PHE A 2 21.60 6.77 0.93
CA PHE A 2 22.11 7.41 2.17
C PHE A 2 21.68 6.67 3.45
N ALA A 3 20.41 6.37 3.61
CA ALA A 3 19.90 5.67 4.81
C ALA A 3 20.57 4.32 5.06
N ALA A 4 20.76 3.52 4.00
CA ALA A 4 21.47 2.24 4.10
C ALA A 4 22.95 2.42 4.44
N ALA A 5 23.62 3.38 3.79
CA ALA A 5 25.03 3.68 4.10
C ALA A 5 25.24 4.15 5.56
N LYS A 6 24.24 4.83 6.13
CA LYS A 6 24.24 5.29 7.53
C LYS A 6 23.64 4.26 8.50
N LYS A 7 23.21 3.10 8.00
CA LYS A 7 22.62 2.02 8.81
C LYS A 7 21.44 2.48 9.67
N ILE A 8 20.57 3.33 9.07
CA ILE A 8 19.40 3.87 9.78
C ILE A 8 18.34 2.76 9.86
N ASP A 9 18.36 1.98 10.92
CA ASP A 9 17.53 0.79 11.09
C ASP A 9 16.19 1.05 11.80
N ASN A 10 15.92 2.28 12.15
CA ASN A 10 14.62 2.75 12.64
C ASN A 10 13.83 3.52 11.56
N LEU A 11 14.21 3.40 10.30
CA LEU A 11 13.51 3.98 9.16
C LEU A 11 12.76 2.90 8.40
N VAL A 12 11.45 3.05 8.31
CA VAL A 12 10.57 2.26 7.45
C VAL A 12 10.00 3.16 6.36
N ALA A 13 10.18 2.77 5.10
CA ALA A 13 9.53 3.39 3.96
C ALA A 13 8.41 2.47 3.46
N ILE A 14 7.26 3.03 3.09
CA ILE A 14 6.16 2.28 2.48
C ILE A 14 5.97 2.80 1.07
N VAL A 15 5.98 1.89 0.10
CA VAL A 15 5.68 2.18 -1.31
C VAL A 15 4.29 1.65 -1.62
N ASP A 16 3.35 2.55 -1.91
CA ASP A 16 2.06 2.19 -2.49
C ASP A 16 2.26 1.87 -3.98
N GLN A 17 2.40 0.57 -4.29
CA GLN A 17 2.61 0.09 -5.65
C GLN A 17 1.26 -0.26 -6.31
N ASN A 18 0.47 0.75 -6.63
CA ASN A 18 -0.84 0.59 -7.27
C ASN A 18 -0.79 0.52 -8.81
N GLY A 19 0.38 0.56 -9.42
CA GLY A 19 0.59 0.46 -10.86
C GLY A 19 0.19 1.69 -11.68
N LEU A 20 -0.38 2.73 -11.06
CA LEU A 20 -0.87 3.93 -11.73
C LEU A 20 -0.17 5.19 -11.22
N GLN A 21 -0.13 6.18 -12.07
CA GLN A 21 0.25 7.56 -11.76
C GLN A 21 -0.73 8.53 -12.45
N ALA A 22 -0.61 9.84 -12.18
CA ALA A 22 -1.53 10.85 -12.69
C ALA A 22 -1.73 10.81 -14.22
N MET A 23 -0.73 10.34 -14.97
CA MET A 23 -0.72 10.34 -16.43
C MET A 23 -0.98 8.94 -17.05
N GLY A 24 -1.33 7.92 -16.27
CA GLY A 24 -1.60 6.57 -16.76
C GLY A 24 -0.81 5.47 -16.05
N ALA A 25 -0.67 4.32 -16.69
CA ALA A 25 0.04 3.19 -16.12
C ALA A 25 1.54 3.50 -15.93
N VAL A 26 2.11 3.07 -14.81
CA VAL A 26 3.54 3.21 -14.51
C VAL A 26 4.39 2.54 -15.59
N ALA A 27 3.97 1.36 -16.05
CA ALA A 27 4.69 0.62 -17.09
C ALA A 27 4.87 1.39 -18.41
N ASP A 28 3.87 2.22 -18.76
CA ASP A 28 3.86 2.97 -20.02
C ASP A 28 4.55 4.32 -19.93
N ARG A 29 4.75 4.85 -18.74
CA ARG A 29 5.27 6.21 -18.49
C ARG A 29 6.70 6.21 -17.98
N MET A 30 6.91 5.66 -16.81
CA MET A 30 8.22 5.50 -16.20
C MET A 30 8.22 4.17 -15.43
N ASN A 31 8.59 3.09 -16.10
CA ASN A 31 8.62 1.78 -15.50
C ASN A 31 9.70 1.72 -14.39
N SER A 32 9.26 1.71 -13.14
CA SER A 32 10.14 1.59 -11.99
C SER A 32 10.54 0.15 -11.66
N ASN A 33 9.92 -0.85 -12.31
CA ASN A 33 10.24 -2.26 -12.08
C ASN A 33 11.60 -2.66 -12.66
N PRO A 34 12.26 -3.68 -12.11
CA PRO A 34 11.88 -4.38 -10.87
C PRO A 34 12.20 -3.52 -9.63
N LEU A 35 11.17 -3.18 -8.86
CA LEU A 35 11.32 -2.26 -7.74
C LEU A 35 12.00 -2.91 -6.52
N PRO A 36 11.64 -4.15 -6.11
CA PRO A 36 12.27 -4.83 -4.98
C PRO A 36 13.79 -4.94 -5.12
N GLU A 37 14.27 -5.37 -6.27
CA GLU A 37 15.70 -5.58 -6.55
C GLU A 37 16.48 -4.26 -6.50
N LYS A 38 15.87 -3.15 -6.92
CA LYS A 38 16.49 -1.83 -6.84
C LYS A 38 16.69 -1.38 -5.38
N TRP A 39 15.69 -1.59 -4.52
CA TRP A 39 15.82 -1.30 -3.10
C TRP A 39 16.86 -2.21 -2.42
N GLN A 40 16.85 -3.52 -2.75
CA GLN A 40 17.86 -4.47 -2.27
C GLN A 40 19.27 -4.06 -2.69
N ALA A 41 19.47 -3.65 -3.94
CA ALA A 41 20.76 -3.19 -4.46
C ALA A 41 21.27 -1.94 -3.72
N PHE A 42 20.38 -1.11 -3.18
CA PHE A 42 20.74 0.03 -2.34
C PHE A 42 20.93 -0.34 -0.85
N GLY A 43 20.87 -1.62 -0.49
CA GLY A 43 21.14 -2.10 0.87
C GLY A 43 19.95 -2.03 1.83
N TRP A 44 18.72 -1.92 1.32
CA TRP A 44 17.51 -1.96 2.13
C TRP A 44 17.05 -3.39 2.39
N HIS A 45 16.45 -3.63 3.54
CA HIS A 45 15.59 -4.78 3.74
C HIS A 45 14.27 -4.56 3.00
N VAL A 46 13.79 -5.54 2.25
CA VAL A 46 12.60 -5.41 1.40
C VAL A 46 11.57 -6.44 1.79
N VAL A 47 10.35 -5.98 2.05
CA VAL A 47 9.17 -6.80 2.32
C VAL A 47 8.11 -6.47 1.29
N GLU A 48 7.53 -7.46 0.64
CA GLU A 48 6.39 -7.29 -0.29
C GLU A 48 5.12 -7.83 0.35
N ILE A 49 4.05 -7.04 0.30
CA ILE A 49 2.77 -7.38 0.92
C ILE A 49 1.58 -7.07 0.00
N ASN A 50 0.44 -7.70 0.28
CA ASN A 50 -0.84 -7.22 -0.19
C ASN A 50 -1.29 -6.05 0.70
N GLY A 51 -1.19 -4.81 0.18
CA GLY A 51 -1.52 -3.59 0.92
C GLY A 51 -3.01 -3.43 1.30
N HIS A 52 -3.87 -4.39 0.93
CA HIS A 52 -5.27 -4.43 1.37
C HIS A 52 -5.55 -5.45 2.48
N LYS A 53 -4.51 -6.16 2.96
CA LYS A 53 -4.61 -7.09 4.08
C LYS A 53 -3.94 -6.50 5.31
N VAL A 54 -4.74 -6.16 6.31
CA VAL A 54 -4.26 -5.53 7.55
C VAL A 54 -3.27 -6.44 8.28
N GLU A 55 -3.50 -7.75 8.25
CA GLU A 55 -2.62 -8.75 8.87
C GLU A 55 -1.22 -8.69 8.26
N GLU A 56 -1.10 -8.67 6.93
CA GLU A 56 0.20 -8.57 6.25
C GLU A 56 0.91 -7.23 6.52
N ILE A 57 0.14 -6.15 6.70
CA ILE A 57 0.69 -4.83 7.05
C ILE A 57 1.30 -4.87 8.46
N VAL A 58 0.58 -5.44 9.43
CA VAL A 58 1.04 -5.56 10.81
C VAL A 58 2.28 -6.44 10.87
N GLU A 59 2.25 -7.62 10.26
CA GLU A 59 3.39 -8.54 10.20
C GLU A 59 4.64 -7.89 9.60
N ALA A 60 4.49 -7.12 8.52
CA ALA A 60 5.61 -6.42 7.88
C ALA A 60 6.19 -5.30 8.76
N LEU A 61 5.36 -4.61 9.54
CA LEU A 61 5.82 -3.59 10.48
C LEU A 61 6.54 -4.23 11.67
N ASP A 62 6.02 -5.34 12.21
CA ASP A 62 6.65 -6.10 13.29
C ASP A 62 8.00 -6.68 12.81
N GLU A 63 8.07 -7.22 11.58
CA GLU A 63 9.31 -7.67 10.97
C GLU A 63 10.33 -6.52 10.89
N ALA A 64 9.89 -5.32 10.42
CA ALA A 64 10.76 -4.16 10.28
C ALA A 64 11.43 -3.74 11.61
N GLU A 65 10.73 -3.88 12.74
CA GLU A 65 11.28 -3.59 14.06
C GLU A 65 12.43 -4.53 14.46
N THR A 66 12.45 -5.74 13.93
CA THR A 66 13.51 -6.73 14.22
C THR A 66 14.78 -6.50 13.40
N ILE A 67 14.67 -5.82 12.26
CA ILE A 67 15.80 -5.60 11.34
C ILE A 67 16.75 -4.54 11.91
N LYS A 68 18.04 -4.90 11.99
CA LYS A 68 19.08 -4.01 12.52
C LYS A 68 20.19 -3.75 11.49
N GLY A 69 20.75 -2.54 11.58
CA GLY A 69 21.87 -2.11 10.74
C GLY A 69 21.51 -1.73 9.31
N ARG A 70 20.25 -1.73 8.94
CA ARG A 70 19.76 -1.30 7.61
C ARG A 70 18.29 -0.86 7.69
N PRO A 71 17.86 0.09 6.85
CA PRO A 71 16.46 0.50 6.77
C PRO A 71 15.60 -0.58 6.08
N THR A 72 14.28 -0.53 6.35
CA THR A 72 13.30 -1.42 5.72
C THR A 72 12.41 -0.64 4.75
N VAL A 73 12.09 -1.24 3.59
CA VAL A 73 11.04 -0.80 2.70
C VAL A 73 9.97 -1.88 2.60
N ILE A 74 8.72 -1.46 2.76
CA ILE A 74 7.54 -2.29 2.55
C ILE A 74 6.93 -1.88 1.20
N ILE A 75 6.88 -2.81 0.25
CA ILE A 75 6.25 -2.62 -1.05
C ILE A 75 4.84 -3.19 -0.96
N ALA A 76 3.87 -2.30 -0.83
CA ALA A 76 2.47 -2.65 -0.70
C ALA A 76 1.82 -2.70 -2.09
N HIS A 77 1.50 -3.91 -2.56
CA HIS A 77 0.72 -4.11 -3.78
C HIS A 77 -0.73 -3.75 -3.53
N THR A 78 -1.22 -2.73 -4.20
CA THR A 78 -2.56 -2.17 -3.98
C THR A 78 -3.31 -1.99 -5.29
N VAL A 79 -4.59 -1.71 -5.15
CA VAL A 79 -5.47 -1.29 -6.24
C VAL A 79 -5.91 0.14 -5.96
N LYS A 80 -5.56 1.09 -6.84
CA LYS A 80 -6.01 2.47 -6.73
C LYS A 80 -7.54 2.53 -6.64
N GLY A 81 -8.08 3.26 -5.65
CA GLY A 81 -9.52 3.42 -5.46
C GLY A 81 -10.25 2.17 -4.96
N LYS A 82 -9.53 1.21 -4.37
CA LYS A 82 -10.08 -0.05 -3.85
C LYS A 82 -11.32 0.16 -2.99
N GLY A 83 -12.37 -0.62 -3.30
CA GLY A 83 -13.65 -0.59 -2.58
C GLY A 83 -14.74 0.24 -3.27
N PHE A 84 -14.37 1.04 -4.29
CA PHE A 84 -15.34 1.84 -5.04
C PHE A 84 -15.27 1.50 -6.53
N SER A 85 -16.34 0.87 -7.05
CA SER A 85 -16.37 0.31 -8.41
C SER A 85 -16.06 1.33 -9.51
N PHE A 86 -16.44 2.59 -9.33
CA PHE A 86 -16.18 3.69 -10.26
C PHE A 86 -14.75 4.24 -10.17
N ALA A 87 -14.02 3.98 -9.08
CA ALA A 87 -12.70 4.53 -8.80
C ALA A 87 -11.58 3.50 -8.96
N GLU A 88 -11.86 2.18 -8.85
CA GLU A 88 -10.84 1.13 -8.97
C GLU A 88 -10.12 1.22 -10.32
N ASN A 89 -8.77 1.25 -10.25
CA ASN A 89 -7.88 1.36 -11.41
C ASN A 89 -8.19 2.55 -12.36
N ASN A 90 -8.83 3.59 -11.86
CA ASN A 90 -9.23 4.74 -12.65
C ASN A 90 -8.32 5.95 -12.39
N VAL A 91 -7.50 6.29 -13.40
CA VAL A 91 -6.56 7.42 -13.34
C VAL A 91 -7.27 8.77 -13.10
N ALA A 92 -8.51 8.94 -13.59
CA ALA A 92 -9.27 10.17 -13.42
C ALA A 92 -9.50 10.54 -11.94
N PHE A 93 -9.50 9.54 -11.04
CA PHE A 93 -9.62 9.75 -9.60
C PHE A 93 -8.30 10.08 -8.88
N HIS A 94 -7.24 10.37 -9.64
CA HIS A 94 -6.02 10.91 -9.03
C HIS A 94 -6.27 12.30 -8.40
N ASN A 95 -7.03 13.14 -9.12
CA ASN A 95 -7.41 14.50 -8.67
C ASN A 95 -8.90 14.81 -8.94
N GLY A 96 -9.69 13.83 -9.37
CA GLY A 96 -11.08 14.03 -9.76
C GLY A 96 -12.00 14.22 -8.56
N ALA A 97 -12.95 15.16 -8.68
CA ALA A 97 -14.08 15.24 -7.77
C ALA A 97 -15.14 14.20 -8.15
N MET A 98 -15.84 13.66 -7.15
CA MET A 98 -16.98 12.77 -7.39
C MET A 98 -18.21 13.58 -7.82
N THR A 99 -19.00 13.01 -8.72
CA THR A 99 -20.35 13.47 -8.98
C THR A 99 -21.28 13.05 -7.83
N GLN A 100 -22.47 13.68 -7.75
CA GLN A 100 -23.48 13.29 -6.75
C GLN A 100 -23.87 11.80 -6.88
N ALA A 101 -24.04 11.29 -8.11
CA ALA A 101 -24.37 9.89 -8.34
C ALA A 101 -23.26 8.93 -7.89
N GLN A 102 -21.99 9.29 -8.10
CA GLN A 102 -20.84 8.51 -7.60
C GLN A 102 -20.74 8.53 -6.08
N TYR A 103 -21.02 9.65 -5.45
CA TYR A 103 -21.08 9.74 -3.99
C TYR A 103 -22.16 8.81 -3.41
N GLU A 104 -23.38 8.85 -3.98
CA GLU A 104 -24.48 7.98 -3.53
C GLU A 104 -24.19 6.49 -3.77
N LEU A 105 -23.54 6.15 -4.90
CA LEU A 105 -23.08 4.79 -5.17
C LEU A 105 -22.00 4.38 -4.15
N GLY A 106 -21.02 5.24 -3.88
CA GLY A 106 -19.96 4.98 -2.93
C GLY A 106 -20.46 4.71 -1.52
N LEU A 107 -21.48 5.46 -1.06
CA LEU A 107 -22.11 5.18 0.23
C LEU A 107 -22.73 3.78 0.27
N LYS A 108 -23.46 3.38 -0.79
CA LYS A 108 -24.08 2.05 -0.87
C LYS A 108 -23.01 0.93 -0.87
N GLU A 109 -21.90 1.13 -1.60
CA GLU A 109 -20.80 0.17 -1.65
C GLU A 109 -20.11 0.05 -0.29
N ALA A 110 -19.89 1.18 0.40
CA ALA A 110 -19.31 1.20 1.74
C ALA A 110 -20.21 0.51 2.78
N ASP A 111 -21.51 0.80 2.77
CA ASP A 111 -22.49 0.15 3.65
C ASP A 111 -22.56 -1.37 3.40
N ALA A 112 -22.52 -1.79 2.12
CA ALA A 112 -22.53 -3.20 1.75
C ALA A 112 -21.22 -3.92 2.20
N ALA A 113 -20.08 -3.22 2.17
CA ALA A 113 -18.82 -3.75 2.67
C ALA A 113 -18.84 -3.86 4.21
N LEU A 114 -19.32 -2.82 4.89
CA LEU A 114 -19.45 -2.81 6.35
C LEU A 114 -20.37 -3.92 6.87
N ALA A 115 -21.48 -4.18 6.17
CA ALA A 115 -22.42 -5.25 6.53
C ALA A 115 -21.79 -6.65 6.45
N LYS A 116 -20.71 -6.82 5.67
CA LYS A 116 -19.96 -8.08 5.56
C LYS A 116 -18.81 -8.17 6.58
N PHE A 117 -18.45 -7.04 7.17
CA PHE A 117 -17.35 -6.99 8.13
C PHE A 117 -17.79 -7.61 9.45
N GLN A 118 -17.16 -8.71 9.83
CA GLN A 118 -17.28 -9.28 11.17
C GLN A 118 -16.08 -8.79 11.99
N PRO A 119 -16.31 -7.97 13.04
CA PRO A 119 -15.20 -7.55 13.88
C PRO A 119 -14.55 -8.79 14.52
N VAL A 120 -13.23 -8.88 14.40
CA VAL A 120 -12.46 -9.88 15.15
C VAL A 120 -12.79 -9.66 16.63
N GLN A 121 -13.35 -10.67 17.29
CA GLN A 121 -13.54 -10.60 18.74
C GLN A 121 -12.17 -10.37 19.37
N ALA A 122 -12.02 -9.27 20.08
CA ALA A 122 -10.82 -9.00 20.86
C ALA A 122 -10.63 -10.19 21.81
N THR A 123 -9.66 -11.04 21.51
CA THR A 123 -9.19 -12.04 22.46
C THR A 123 -8.58 -11.21 23.59
N GLU A 124 -9.20 -11.25 24.77
CA GLU A 124 -8.68 -10.59 25.97
C GLU A 124 -7.20 -10.96 26.09
N ALA A 125 -6.35 -9.92 26.01
CA ALA A 125 -4.94 -10.06 26.28
C ALA A 125 -4.79 -10.55 27.74
N ARG A 126 -4.28 -11.76 27.88
CA ARG A 126 -3.87 -12.32 29.18
C ARG A 126 -2.52 -11.76 29.57
#